data_4351bfce3d5139a232c25652a5bd652a
#
_entry.id   4351bfce3d5139a232c25652a5bd652a
#
_cell.length_a   1.000
_cell.length_b   1.000
_cell.length_c   1.000
_cell.angle_alpha   90.00
_cell.angle_beta   90.00
_cell.angle_gamma   90.00
#
_symmetry.space_group_name_H-M   'P 1'
#
loop_
_entity.id
_entity.type
_entity.pdbx_description
1 polymer ?
#
loop_
_entity_poly.entity_id
_entity_poly.type
_entity_poly.pdbx_seq_one_letter_code
_entity_poly.pdbx_strand_id
1 'polypeptide(L)'
;LRIWLDQKYHGSMDWMEKHGEKRYVPEKLVERTVRVISLRMNYLSDKKMIAVLKDDNKAYISRYALGSDYHKIIRKKLSTLAKQIEKEIPTTNINQRAFVDSAPVLEKPIAAQGGLGWIGKNTLLIDDSDGSWFFLGEIYTSIPLPPDNRETQNLCGKCNACLRVCPTNAFPEPYVLDAKKCISYQTCLLYTSDAADDIPG
;
A
#
# COMPACT_ATOMS: atom_id res chain seq x y z
N LEU A 1 -3.33 0.51 -14.44
CA LEU A 1 -2.40 1.63 -14.29
C LEU A 1 -2.34 2.49 -15.56
N ARG A 2 -2.07 1.93 -16.75
CA ARG A 2 -1.96 2.69 -18.01
C ARG A 2 -3.19 3.57 -18.24
N ILE A 3 -4.39 2.99 -18.27
CA ILE A 3 -5.65 3.73 -18.46
C ILE A 3 -5.78 4.89 -17.43
N TRP A 4 -5.44 4.63 -16.19
CA TRP A 4 -5.49 5.63 -15.11
C TRP A 4 -4.51 6.78 -15.33
N LEU A 5 -3.30 6.48 -15.84
CA LEU A 5 -2.30 7.48 -16.23
C LEU A 5 -2.76 8.28 -17.46
N ASP A 6 -3.29 7.62 -18.49
CA ASP A 6 -3.79 8.25 -19.70
C ASP A 6 -4.93 9.25 -19.41
N GLN A 7 -5.77 8.93 -18.42
CA GLN A 7 -6.84 9.80 -17.92
C GLN A 7 -6.34 10.91 -17.00
N LYS A 8 -5.03 11.00 -16.72
CA LYS A 8 -4.41 11.99 -15.84
C LYS A 8 -5.01 12.01 -14.43
N TYR A 9 -5.49 10.87 -13.93
CA TYR A 9 -6.02 10.72 -12.57
C TYR A 9 -4.94 10.74 -11.50
N HIS A 10 -3.67 10.60 -11.85
CA HIS A 10 -2.53 10.68 -10.94
C HIS A 10 -2.18 12.10 -10.50
N GLY A 11 -2.76 13.14 -11.14
CA GLY A 11 -2.44 14.55 -10.83
C GLY A 11 -0.98 14.88 -11.11
N SER A 12 -0.28 15.46 -10.13
CA SER A 12 1.14 15.81 -10.19
C SER A 12 2.09 14.68 -9.71
N MET A 13 1.57 13.46 -9.52
CA MET A 13 2.41 12.33 -9.13
C MET A 13 3.17 11.74 -10.34
N ASP A 14 4.05 12.55 -10.94
CA ASP A 14 4.82 12.17 -12.14
C ASP A 14 5.70 10.94 -11.94
N TRP A 15 6.07 10.64 -10.68
CA TRP A 15 6.78 9.41 -10.37
C TRP A 15 5.98 8.13 -10.69
N MET A 16 4.66 8.23 -10.83
CA MET A 16 3.83 7.10 -11.26
C MET A 16 4.11 6.71 -12.71
N GLU A 17 4.46 7.65 -13.56
CA GLU A 17 4.84 7.42 -14.96
C GLU A 17 6.32 7.01 -15.09
N LYS A 18 7.22 7.62 -14.32
CA LYS A 18 8.68 7.52 -14.46
C LYS A 18 9.27 6.11 -14.45
N HIS A 19 8.62 5.18 -13.78
CA HIS A 19 9.17 3.83 -13.62
C HIS A 19 8.57 2.80 -14.59
N GLY A 20 7.54 3.18 -15.36
CA GLY A 20 6.94 2.37 -16.41
C GLY A 20 6.72 0.92 -16.00
N GLU A 21 7.30 0.01 -16.77
CA GLU A 21 7.12 -1.42 -16.56
C GLU A 21 7.69 -1.99 -15.26
N LYS A 22 8.64 -1.30 -14.62
CA LYS A 22 9.17 -1.75 -13.33
C LYS A 22 8.10 -1.87 -12.25
N ARG A 23 6.96 -1.17 -12.40
CA ARG A 23 5.86 -1.23 -11.45
C ARG A 23 5.05 -2.52 -11.51
N TYR A 24 4.98 -3.16 -12.68
CA TYR A 24 4.14 -4.35 -12.90
C TYR A 24 4.87 -5.54 -13.51
N VAL A 25 6.16 -5.38 -13.78
CA VAL A 25 7.06 -6.48 -14.17
C VAL A 25 8.15 -6.62 -13.11
N PRO A 26 7.96 -7.51 -12.12
CA PRO A 26 8.88 -7.64 -10.97
C PRO A 26 10.34 -7.85 -11.35
N GLU A 27 10.60 -8.62 -12.39
CA GLU A 27 11.95 -8.91 -12.88
C GLU A 27 12.68 -7.66 -13.42
N LYS A 28 11.94 -6.67 -13.93
CA LYS A 28 12.53 -5.39 -14.35
C LYS A 28 12.92 -4.50 -13.18
N LEU A 29 12.34 -4.73 -12.00
CA LEU A 29 12.69 -4.02 -10.78
C LEU A 29 13.81 -4.72 -10.01
N VAL A 30 13.73 -6.04 -9.90
CA VAL A 30 14.74 -6.89 -9.28
C VAL A 30 15.00 -8.07 -10.20
N GLU A 31 16.19 -8.08 -10.77
CA GLU A 31 16.63 -9.09 -11.72
C GLU A 31 16.47 -10.51 -11.16
N ARG A 32 16.07 -11.47 -12.00
CA ARG A 32 15.83 -12.86 -11.63
C ARG A 32 14.69 -13.09 -10.61
N THR A 33 13.81 -12.13 -10.40
CA THR A 33 12.64 -12.32 -9.55
C THR A 33 11.67 -13.33 -10.20
N VAL A 34 11.40 -14.42 -9.50
CA VAL A 34 10.42 -15.45 -9.92
C VAL A 34 9.20 -15.50 -9.00
N ARG A 35 9.31 -14.93 -7.79
CA ARG A 35 8.22 -14.82 -6.83
C ARG A 35 8.26 -13.50 -6.08
N VAL A 36 7.10 -13.09 -5.62
CA VAL A 36 6.95 -11.96 -4.70
C VAL A 36 6.21 -12.46 -3.47
N ILE A 37 6.82 -12.30 -2.31
CA ILE A 37 6.16 -12.58 -1.02
C ILE A 37 5.58 -11.26 -0.55
N SER A 38 4.25 -11.14 -0.50
CA SER A 38 3.56 -9.98 0.04
C SER A 38 3.15 -10.23 1.49
N LEU A 39 3.38 -9.25 2.34
CA LEU A 39 3.14 -9.34 3.77
C LEU A 39 2.34 -8.11 4.23
N ARG A 40 1.57 -8.30 5.29
CA ARG A 40 0.89 -7.20 5.97
C ARG A 40 1.31 -7.12 7.44
N MET A 41 1.29 -5.90 7.97
CA MET A 41 1.49 -5.64 9.39
C MET A 41 0.37 -4.73 9.90
N ASN A 42 -0.49 -5.27 10.77
CA ASN A 42 -1.60 -4.52 11.33
C ASN A 42 -1.08 -3.41 12.25
N TYR A 43 -1.73 -2.24 12.21
CA TYR A 43 -1.40 -1.10 13.07
C TYR A 43 -2.57 -0.60 13.92
N LEU A 44 -3.76 -1.20 13.79
CA LEU A 44 -4.88 -0.90 14.66
C LEU A 44 -4.73 -1.64 15.98
N SER A 45 -4.04 -1.04 16.94
CA SER A 45 -3.79 -1.62 18.26
C SER A 45 -4.82 -1.26 19.32
N ASP A 46 -5.69 -0.26 19.08
CA ASP A 46 -6.54 0.31 20.11
C ASP A 46 -7.93 0.69 19.58
N LYS A 47 -8.98 0.24 20.29
CA LYS A 47 -10.38 0.55 20.01
C LYS A 47 -10.82 1.94 20.50
N LYS A 48 -9.94 2.73 21.13
CA LYS A 48 -10.25 4.06 21.70
C LYS A 48 -10.39 5.18 20.65
N MET A 49 -10.26 4.87 19.37
CA MET A 49 -10.36 5.83 18.27
C MET A 49 -11.62 6.70 18.35
N ILE A 50 -12.78 6.07 18.56
CA ILE A 50 -14.06 6.79 18.63
C ILE A 50 -14.13 7.70 19.85
N ALA A 51 -13.55 7.30 20.98
CA ALA A 51 -13.51 8.12 22.18
C ALA A 51 -12.65 9.39 21.99
N VAL A 52 -11.51 9.26 21.29
CA VAL A 52 -10.65 10.41 20.94
C VAL A 52 -11.35 11.34 19.95
N LEU A 53 -12.02 10.80 18.92
CA LEU A 53 -12.76 11.59 17.93
C LEU A 53 -13.96 12.37 18.52
N LYS A 54 -14.48 11.94 19.68
CA LYS A 54 -15.60 12.60 20.38
C LYS A 54 -15.14 13.59 21.44
N ASP A 55 -13.86 13.73 21.67
CA ASP A 55 -13.29 14.61 22.68
C ASP A 55 -12.75 15.87 22.03
N ASP A 56 -13.49 16.97 22.11
CA ASP A 56 -13.15 18.25 21.49
C ASP A 56 -11.85 18.86 22.00
N ASN A 57 -11.31 18.36 23.13
CA ASN A 57 -10.04 18.80 23.70
C ASN A 57 -8.84 18.00 23.19
N LYS A 58 -9.05 17.03 22.28
CA LYS A 58 -7.98 16.17 21.75
C LYS A 58 -7.85 16.27 20.26
N ALA A 59 -6.62 16.43 19.78
CA ALA A 59 -6.31 16.26 18.37
C ALA A 59 -6.32 14.77 18.01
N TYR A 60 -6.91 14.44 16.86
CA TYR A 60 -6.85 13.10 16.32
C TYR A 60 -5.67 12.96 15.34
N ILE A 61 -4.73 12.10 15.68
CA ILE A 61 -3.60 11.76 14.82
C ILE A 61 -3.93 10.45 14.09
N SER A 62 -3.69 10.42 12.78
CA SER A 62 -3.89 9.22 11.96
C SER A 62 -3.14 8.02 12.53
N ARG A 63 -3.82 6.89 12.66
CA ARG A 63 -3.30 5.70 13.34
C ARG A 63 -1.99 5.17 12.74
N TYR A 64 -1.84 5.24 11.44
CA TYR A 64 -0.62 4.80 10.77
C TYR A 64 0.61 5.63 11.14
N ALA A 65 0.40 6.89 11.57
CA ALA A 65 1.47 7.82 11.93
C ALA A 65 1.86 7.75 13.42
N LEU A 66 1.15 6.93 14.22
CA LEU A 66 1.48 6.77 15.64
C LEU A 66 2.70 5.89 15.84
N GLY A 67 3.65 6.36 16.63
CA GLY A 67 4.85 5.61 16.99
C GLY A 67 6.05 5.90 16.08
N SER A 68 6.91 4.89 15.95
CA SER A 68 8.12 5.01 15.14
C SER A 68 7.82 4.85 13.65
N ASP A 69 8.71 5.38 12.81
CA ASP A 69 8.64 5.29 11.35
C ASP A 69 8.47 3.83 10.87
N TYR A 70 7.27 3.53 10.37
CA TYR A 70 6.91 2.17 9.92
C TYR A 70 7.76 1.68 8.77
N HIS A 71 8.25 2.56 7.90
CA HIS A 71 9.14 2.20 6.79
C HIS A 71 10.40 1.51 7.30
N LYS A 72 11.02 2.06 8.37
CA LYS A 72 12.22 1.49 8.99
C LYS A 72 11.91 0.16 9.68
N ILE A 73 10.80 0.11 10.40
CA ILE A 73 10.37 -1.09 11.15
C ILE A 73 10.11 -2.24 10.20
N ILE A 74 9.27 -2.03 9.19
CA ILE A 74 8.86 -3.08 8.26
C ILE A 74 10.05 -3.52 7.41
N ARG A 75 10.83 -2.57 6.87
CA ARG A 75 12.03 -2.91 6.08
C ARG A 75 13.00 -3.78 6.87
N LYS A 76 13.22 -3.48 8.16
CA LYS A 76 14.06 -4.30 9.04
C LYS A 76 13.49 -5.71 9.22
N LYS A 77 12.16 -5.82 9.48
CA LYS A 77 11.47 -7.12 9.64
C LYS A 77 11.55 -7.95 8.36
N LEU A 78 11.26 -7.35 7.20
CA LEU A 78 11.33 -8.01 5.90
C LEU A 78 12.76 -8.48 5.57
N SER A 79 13.77 -7.65 5.83
CA SER A 79 15.17 -8.02 5.62
C SER A 79 15.61 -9.17 6.54
N THR A 80 15.09 -9.19 7.76
CA THR A 80 15.36 -10.31 8.68
C THR A 80 14.69 -11.60 8.18
N LEU A 81 13.43 -11.51 7.76
CA LEU A 81 12.70 -12.64 7.19
C LEU A 81 13.37 -13.17 5.92
N ALA A 82 13.79 -12.31 5.01
CA ALA A 82 14.50 -12.70 3.80
C ALA A 82 15.77 -13.50 4.11
N LYS A 83 16.56 -13.05 5.11
CA LYS A 83 17.75 -13.78 5.57
C LYS A 83 17.43 -15.12 6.23
N GLN A 84 16.29 -15.21 6.93
CA GLN A 84 15.85 -16.50 7.50
C GLN A 84 15.46 -17.47 6.41
N ILE A 85 14.68 -17.03 5.42
CA ILE A 85 14.31 -17.83 4.25
C ILE A 85 15.55 -18.34 3.52
N GLU A 86 16.55 -17.48 3.32
CA GLU A 86 17.81 -17.87 2.68
C GLU A 86 18.57 -18.95 3.43
N LYS A 87 18.53 -18.96 4.76
CA LYS A 87 19.18 -19.98 5.57
C LYS A 87 18.49 -21.35 5.52
N GLU A 88 17.16 -21.34 5.39
CA GLU A 88 16.35 -22.57 5.39
C GLU A 88 16.31 -23.26 4.02
N ILE A 89 16.66 -22.53 2.95
CA ILE A 89 16.59 -23.06 1.59
C ILE A 89 18.00 -23.37 1.08
N PRO A 90 18.33 -24.63 0.81
CA PRO A 90 19.66 -25.05 0.37
C PRO A 90 19.89 -24.73 -1.12
N THR A 91 19.80 -23.44 -1.47
CA THR A 91 19.99 -22.94 -2.84
C THR A 91 21.10 -21.90 -2.84
N THR A 92 21.98 -21.97 -3.82
CA THR A 92 23.06 -21.00 -4.00
C THR A 92 22.59 -19.82 -4.87
N ASN A 93 23.20 -18.66 -4.70
CA ASN A 93 23.00 -17.50 -5.56
C ASN A 93 21.56 -16.94 -5.53
N ILE A 94 21.00 -16.85 -4.32
CA ILE A 94 19.69 -16.25 -4.08
C ILE A 94 19.79 -14.73 -4.25
N ASN A 95 18.84 -14.15 -5.01
CA ASN A 95 18.63 -12.71 -5.07
C ASN A 95 17.30 -12.38 -4.37
N GLN A 96 17.37 -11.54 -3.33
CA GLN A 96 16.20 -11.09 -2.59
C GLN A 96 16.29 -9.60 -2.29
N ARG A 97 15.15 -8.90 -2.41
CA ARG A 97 15.06 -7.49 -2.06
C ARG A 97 13.72 -7.17 -1.41
N ALA A 98 13.79 -6.52 -0.24
CA ALA A 98 12.62 -6.05 0.49
C ALA A 98 12.23 -4.63 0.06
N PHE A 99 10.91 -4.41 -0.09
CA PHE A 99 10.31 -3.12 -0.40
C PHE A 99 9.22 -2.78 0.62
N VAL A 100 9.05 -1.49 0.84
CA VAL A 100 7.99 -0.90 1.66
C VAL A 100 7.69 0.48 1.09
N ASP A 101 6.45 0.70 0.64
CA ASP A 101 5.88 1.96 0.20
C ASP A 101 6.69 2.71 -0.88
N SER A 102 7.85 3.26 -0.57
CA SER A 102 8.62 4.20 -1.42
C SER A 102 9.24 3.60 -2.71
N ALA A 103 8.95 2.34 -3.05
CA ALA A 103 9.43 1.69 -4.25
C ALA A 103 8.39 1.73 -5.39
N PRO A 104 8.80 1.56 -6.66
CA PRO A 104 7.87 1.45 -7.78
C PRO A 104 7.18 0.07 -7.81
N VAL A 105 6.48 -0.26 -6.75
CA VAL A 105 5.75 -1.51 -6.53
C VAL A 105 4.25 -1.23 -6.50
N LEU A 106 3.45 -2.07 -7.14
CA LEU A 106 2.00 -2.05 -7.02
C LEU A 106 1.58 -2.96 -5.85
N GLU A 107 1.87 -2.55 -4.62
CA GLU A 107 1.69 -3.33 -3.40
C GLU A 107 0.28 -3.93 -3.26
N LYS A 108 -0.76 -3.09 -3.38
CA LYS A 108 -2.16 -3.55 -3.22
C LYS A 108 -2.58 -4.62 -4.25
N PRO A 109 -2.31 -4.49 -5.56
CA PRO A 109 -2.56 -5.56 -6.52
C PRO A 109 -1.80 -6.85 -6.21
N ILE A 110 -0.52 -6.76 -5.83
CA ILE A 110 0.30 -7.93 -5.47
C ILE A 110 -0.28 -8.62 -4.23
N ALA A 111 -0.60 -7.86 -3.21
CA ALA A 111 -1.20 -8.37 -1.98
C ALA A 111 -2.56 -9.04 -2.22
N ALA A 112 -3.39 -8.47 -3.10
CA ALA A 112 -4.66 -9.07 -3.49
C ALA A 112 -4.48 -10.40 -4.24
N GLN A 113 -3.51 -10.47 -5.16
CA GLN A 113 -3.14 -11.72 -5.85
C GLN A 113 -2.59 -12.77 -4.89
N GLY A 114 -1.84 -12.35 -3.87
CA GLY A 114 -1.33 -13.23 -2.81
C GLY A 114 -2.38 -13.62 -1.75
N GLY A 115 -3.64 -13.22 -1.93
CA GLY A 115 -4.73 -13.63 -1.03
C GLY A 115 -4.77 -12.90 0.32
N LEU A 116 -4.15 -11.71 0.44
CA LEU A 116 -4.18 -10.90 1.67
C LEU A 116 -5.45 -10.08 1.84
N GLY A 117 -6.34 -10.09 0.85
CA GLY A 117 -7.60 -9.36 0.83
C GLY A 117 -8.04 -9.05 -0.59
N TRP A 118 -9.10 -8.28 -0.76
CA TRP A 118 -9.59 -7.83 -2.07
C TRP A 118 -9.43 -6.32 -2.24
N ILE A 119 -9.34 -5.85 -3.46
CA ILE A 119 -9.41 -4.41 -3.75
C ILE A 119 -10.85 -3.96 -3.63
N GLY A 120 -11.14 -3.07 -2.70
CA GLY A 120 -12.45 -2.48 -2.52
C GLY A 120 -12.79 -1.42 -3.57
N LYS A 121 -14.08 -1.04 -3.66
CA LYS A 121 -14.54 0.04 -4.56
C LYS A 121 -13.86 1.38 -4.29
N ASN A 122 -13.32 1.57 -3.08
CA ASN A 122 -12.52 2.72 -2.66
C ASN A 122 -11.02 2.58 -2.97
N THR A 123 -10.62 1.61 -3.75
CA THR A 123 -9.23 1.32 -4.15
C THR A 123 -8.29 0.91 -3.02
N LEU A 124 -8.78 0.66 -1.81
CA LEU A 124 -8.00 0.10 -0.72
C LEU A 124 -7.99 -1.43 -0.78
N LEU A 125 -6.93 -2.04 -0.27
CA LEU A 125 -6.95 -3.46 0.04
C LEU A 125 -7.74 -3.67 1.33
N ILE A 126 -8.70 -4.57 1.30
CA ILE A 126 -9.62 -4.85 2.42
C ILE A 126 -9.51 -6.33 2.78
N ASP A 127 -9.44 -6.59 4.06
CA ASP A 127 -9.54 -7.93 4.67
C ASP A 127 -10.82 -8.00 5.49
N ASP A 128 -11.45 -9.16 5.57
CA ASP A 128 -12.74 -9.34 6.23
C ASP A 128 -12.67 -9.21 7.76
N SER A 129 -11.52 -9.47 8.36
CA SER A 129 -11.30 -9.39 9.81
C SER A 129 -10.73 -8.05 10.28
N ASP A 130 -9.76 -7.50 9.53
CA ASP A 130 -8.96 -6.34 9.93
C ASP A 130 -9.27 -5.07 9.13
N GLY A 131 -10.20 -5.13 8.16
CA GLY A 131 -10.51 -4.01 7.28
C GLY A 131 -9.30 -3.61 6.43
N SER A 132 -8.89 -2.35 6.52
CA SER A 132 -7.71 -1.82 5.79
C SER A 132 -6.64 -1.26 6.75
N TRP A 133 -6.63 -1.69 8.00
CA TRP A 133 -5.77 -1.15 9.05
C TRP A 133 -4.43 -1.86 9.15
N PHE A 134 -3.73 -1.97 8.02
CA PHE A 134 -2.42 -2.60 7.94
C PHE A 134 -1.53 -1.91 6.93
N PHE A 135 -0.24 -2.02 7.15
CA PHE A 135 0.80 -1.70 6.18
C PHE A 135 1.08 -2.90 5.29
N LEU A 136 1.60 -2.65 4.11
CA LEU A 136 2.07 -3.66 3.18
C LEU A 136 3.60 -3.63 3.06
N GLY A 137 4.16 -4.72 2.59
CA GLY A 137 5.55 -4.80 2.22
C GLY A 137 5.83 -6.09 1.48
N GLU A 138 6.85 -6.09 0.63
CA GLU A 138 7.15 -7.19 -0.28
C GLU A 138 8.59 -7.64 -0.18
N ILE A 139 8.81 -8.92 -0.41
CA ILE A 139 10.12 -9.50 -0.69
C ILE A 139 10.09 -10.06 -2.11
N TYR A 140 10.85 -9.46 -3.00
CA TYR A 140 11.10 -9.98 -4.34
C TYR A 140 12.20 -11.02 -4.24
N THR A 141 11.99 -12.22 -4.80
CA THR A 141 12.91 -13.32 -4.63
C THR A 141 13.10 -14.15 -5.89
N SER A 142 14.32 -14.64 -6.09
CA SER A 142 14.65 -15.62 -7.12
C SER A 142 14.34 -17.06 -6.68
N ILE A 143 13.85 -17.28 -5.47
CA ILE A 143 13.50 -18.60 -4.97
C ILE A 143 12.18 -19.04 -5.57
N PRO A 144 12.09 -20.23 -6.19
CA PRO A 144 10.88 -20.74 -6.83
C PRO A 144 9.91 -21.35 -5.81
N LEU A 145 9.44 -20.53 -4.86
CA LEU A 145 8.43 -20.93 -3.88
C LEU A 145 7.13 -21.35 -4.59
N PRO A 146 6.37 -22.30 -4.03
CA PRO A 146 5.03 -22.60 -4.54
C PRO A 146 4.15 -21.33 -4.41
N PRO A 147 3.33 -21.01 -5.41
CA PRO A 147 2.39 -19.89 -5.30
C PRO A 147 1.26 -20.23 -4.35
N ASP A 148 0.75 -19.22 -3.66
CA ASP A 148 -0.50 -19.35 -2.91
C ASP A 148 -1.69 -19.45 -3.89
N ASN A 149 -2.61 -20.36 -3.58
CA ASN A 149 -3.86 -20.53 -4.33
C ASN A 149 -5.06 -19.95 -3.56
N ARG A 150 -4.82 -19.04 -2.64
CA ARG A 150 -5.86 -18.42 -1.83
C ARG A 150 -6.62 -17.37 -2.66
N GLU A 151 -7.80 -17.72 -3.10
CA GLU A 151 -8.72 -16.77 -3.68
C GLU A 151 -9.42 -15.97 -2.57
N THR A 152 -9.39 -14.65 -2.64
CA THR A 152 -10.16 -13.77 -1.78
C THR A 152 -11.43 -13.34 -2.51
N GLN A 153 -12.57 -13.61 -1.89
CA GLN A 153 -13.85 -13.15 -2.42
C GLN A 153 -13.98 -11.64 -2.27
N ASN A 154 -14.39 -10.94 -3.33
CA ASN A 154 -14.73 -9.53 -3.24
C ASN A 154 -16.10 -9.35 -2.56
N LEU A 155 -16.08 -8.90 -1.31
CA LEU A 155 -17.28 -8.72 -0.50
C LEU A 155 -17.97 -7.36 -0.68
N CYS A 156 -17.50 -6.50 -1.59
CA CYS A 156 -18.17 -5.22 -1.86
C CYS A 156 -19.59 -5.37 -2.42
N GLY A 157 -19.85 -6.37 -3.25
CA GLY A 157 -21.17 -6.67 -3.78
C GLY A 157 -21.93 -5.41 -4.26
N LYS A 158 -23.15 -5.20 -3.74
CA LYS A 158 -23.98 -4.02 -4.03
C LYS A 158 -23.66 -2.81 -3.13
N CYS A 159 -22.76 -2.94 -2.15
CA CYS A 159 -22.43 -1.85 -1.24
C CYS A 159 -21.70 -0.72 -1.97
N ASN A 160 -22.13 0.52 -1.75
CA ASN A 160 -21.54 1.76 -2.29
C ASN A 160 -21.30 2.79 -1.19
N ALA A 161 -21.21 2.38 0.07
CA ALA A 161 -21.07 3.29 1.21
C ALA A 161 -19.84 4.20 1.07
N CYS A 162 -18.68 3.63 0.77
CA CYS A 162 -17.42 4.38 0.60
C CYS A 162 -17.48 5.43 -0.52
N LEU A 163 -18.21 5.17 -1.60
CA LEU A 163 -18.38 6.10 -2.71
C LEU A 163 -19.27 7.28 -2.31
N ARG A 164 -20.35 7.01 -1.56
CA ARG A 164 -21.31 8.03 -1.12
C ARG A 164 -20.78 8.95 -0.03
N VAL A 165 -19.93 8.45 0.86
CA VAL A 165 -19.37 9.25 1.96
C VAL A 165 -18.13 10.06 1.55
N CYS A 166 -17.62 9.87 0.35
CA CYS A 166 -16.48 10.66 -0.13
C CYS A 166 -16.91 12.11 -0.35
N PRO A 167 -16.41 13.08 0.46
CA PRO A 167 -16.90 14.45 0.43
C PRO A 167 -16.53 15.20 -0.86
N THR A 168 -15.52 14.72 -1.57
CA THR A 168 -14.99 15.33 -2.79
C THR A 168 -15.35 14.55 -4.06
N ASN A 169 -16.15 13.48 -3.95
CA ASN A 169 -16.45 12.58 -5.07
C ASN A 169 -15.19 12.15 -5.85
N ALA A 170 -14.17 11.73 -5.10
CA ALA A 170 -12.89 11.34 -5.69
C ALA A 170 -12.93 10.01 -6.47
N PHE A 171 -14.06 9.31 -6.46
CA PHE A 171 -14.25 8.05 -7.19
C PHE A 171 -15.19 8.30 -8.38
N PRO A 172 -14.68 8.53 -9.59
CA PRO A 172 -15.50 8.68 -10.80
C PRO A 172 -16.35 7.43 -11.09
N GLU A 173 -15.81 6.27 -10.76
CA GLU A 173 -16.47 4.97 -10.80
C GLU A 173 -15.89 4.03 -9.74
N PRO A 174 -16.56 2.92 -9.40
CA PRO A 174 -16.01 1.93 -8.48
C PRO A 174 -14.62 1.46 -8.93
N TYR A 175 -13.70 1.32 -7.98
CA TYR A 175 -12.32 0.87 -8.19
C TYR A 175 -11.40 1.87 -8.92
N VAL A 176 -11.87 3.08 -9.21
CA VAL A 176 -11.07 4.14 -9.84
C VAL A 176 -11.04 5.37 -8.93
N LEU A 177 -9.84 5.87 -8.68
CA LEU A 177 -9.59 7.07 -7.90
C LEU A 177 -9.07 8.19 -8.80
N ASP A 178 -9.73 9.34 -8.80
CA ASP A 178 -9.15 10.60 -9.28
C ASP A 178 -8.37 11.24 -8.12
N ALA A 179 -7.05 11.12 -8.16
CA ALA A 179 -6.19 11.65 -7.10
C ALA A 179 -6.38 13.16 -6.91
N LYS A 180 -6.62 13.92 -7.96
CA LYS A 180 -6.80 15.38 -7.90
C LYS A 180 -7.97 15.81 -6.99
N LYS A 181 -8.94 14.92 -6.79
CA LYS A 181 -10.07 15.11 -5.90
C LYS A 181 -9.90 14.47 -4.53
N CYS A 182 -8.86 13.65 -4.35
CA CYS A 182 -8.66 12.90 -3.11
C CYS A 182 -8.08 13.81 -2.01
N ILE A 183 -8.70 13.79 -0.83
CA ILE A 183 -8.21 14.55 0.34
C ILE A 183 -6.79 14.12 0.71
N SER A 184 -6.48 12.82 0.66
CA SER A 184 -5.13 12.33 0.95
C SER A 184 -4.09 12.86 -0.03
N TYR A 185 -4.46 13.02 -1.31
CA TYR A 185 -3.58 13.66 -2.29
C TYR A 185 -3.34 15.13 -1.95
N GLN A 186 -4.42 15.87 -1.63
CA GLN A 186 -4.34 17.29 -1.31
C GLN A 186 -3.55 17.57 -0.03
N THR A 187 -3.68 16.73 0.98
CA THR A 187 -3.08 16.97 2.31
C THR A 187 -1.72 16.31 2.50
N CYS A 188 -1.38 15.29 1.74
CA CYS A 188 -0.18 14.51 1.94
C CYS A 188 0.77 14.51 0.75
N LEU A 189 0.25 14.44 -0.47
CA LEU A 189 1.07 14.26 -1.67
C LEU A 189 1.38 15.56 -2.43
N LEU A 190 0.50 16.56 -2.36
CA LEU A 190 0.80 17.92 -2.87
C LEU A 190 1.70 18.71 -1.93
N TYR A 191 1.80 18.28 -0.70
CA TYR A 191 2.53 18.96 0.36
C TYR A 191 4.06 18.99 0.17
N THR A 192 4.59 18.39 -0.85
CA THR A 192 6.01 18.05 -0.90
C THR A 192 6.96 19.17 -1.27
N SER A 193 6.51 20.41 -1.53
CA SER A 193 7.49 21.44 -1.88
C SER A 193 7.42 22.74 -1.07
N ASP A 194 6.26 23.21 -0.66
CA ASP A 194 6.20 24.60 -0.22
C ASP A 194 5.73 24.86 1.21
N ALA A 195 4.88 24.00 1.77
CA ALA A 195 4.28 24.31 3.06
C ALA A 195 5.18 24.02 4.29
N ALA A 196 6.20 23.18 4.13
CA ALA A 196 7.16 22.90 5.20
C ALA A 196 8.33 23.90 5.20
N ASP A 197 8.64 24.47 4.05
CA ASP A 197 9.71 25.47 3.90
C ASP A 197 9.23 26.89 4.26
N ASP A 198 7.91 27.11 4.34
CA ASP A 198 7.29 28.38 4.69
C ASP A 198 7.05 28.60 6.20
N ILE A 199 7.49 27.69 7.05
CA ILE A 199 7.47 27.91 8.51
C ILE A 199 8.75 28.66 8.87
N PRO A 200 8.67 29.97 9.20
CA PRO A 200 9.83 30.69 9.72
C PRO A 200 10.26 30.04 11.03
N GLY A 201 11.53 29.60 11.08
CA GLY A 201 12.17 29.07 12.28
C GLY A 201 12.23 30.06 13.43
#